data_98cec57bc42bf351b29e844dad51f312
#
_entry.id   98cec57bc42bf351b29e844dad51f312
#
_cell.length_a   1.000
_cell.length_b   1.000
_cell.length_c   1.000
_cell.angle_alpha   90.00
_cell.angle_beta   90.00
_cell.angle_gamma   90.00
#
_symmetry.space_group_name_H-M   'P 1'
#
loop_
_entity.id
_entity.type
_entity.pdbx_description
1 polymer ?
#
loop_
_entity_poly.entity_id
_entity_poly.type
_entity_poly.pdbx_seq_one_letter_code
_entity_poly.pdbx_strand_id
1 'polypeptide(L)'
;MHNPRTVLLIAVLPAALLFAAGAAQAQAPSQGSGKIICWKDKAGKVIGCGDKVPPEFQDSATKELSQRGVTIKQSDAPLTAEQRRVRQAEAERKQAEEQKAAAQRRQDKAILDTFTNEKEIELKRARDVHQLESTIETLQTNLKNANDRQAQGRARIEQSRKDKKPVPPAVQQEFDRSESDKAKIESQIAQKRKEITAVNQKYDEIKKRFAELTGGAAGSSAKPAPQPAPAKK
;
A
#
# COMPACT_ATOMS: atom_id res chain seq x y z
N MET A 1 -8.59 -4.46 33.97
CA MET A 1 -9.04 -5.76 34.51
C MET A 1 -8.07 -6.82 34.08
N HIS A 2 -7.45 -7.38 35.10
CA HIS A 2 -6.44 -8.41 35.13
C HIS A 2 -6.94 -9.73 34.56
N ASN A 3 -6.07 -10.49 33.90
CA ASN A 3 -5.92 -11.89 34.25
C ASN A 3 -4.57 -12.46 33.80
N PRO A 4 -3.83 -13.06 34.73
CA PRO A 4 -2.56 -13.73 34.48
C PRO A 4 -2.69 -15.25 34.62
N ARG A 5 -1.59 -15.96 34.30
CA ARG A 5 -1.24 -17.35 34.68
C ARG A 5 -1.76 -18.46 33.75
N THR A 6 -0.85 -19.27 33.25
CA THR A 6 -0.37 -20.42 34.02
C THR A 6 0.97 -20.93 33.43
N VAL A 7 1.95 -20.97 34.31
CA VAL A 7 3.22 -21.69 34.23
C VAL A 7 2.93 -23.18 34.44
N LEU A 8 3.51 -24.06 33.63
CA LEU A 8 3.67 -25.45 34.02
C LEU A 8 5.09 -25.93 33.72
N LEU A 9 5.89 -25.94 34.77
CA LEU A 9 7.12 -26.67 34.93
C LEU A 9 6.82 -28.15 35.12
N ILE A 10 7.45 -29.03 34.35
CA ILE A 10 7.67 -30.40 34.76
C ILE A 10 9.13 -30.77 34.44
N ALA A 11 9.89 -30.83 35.51
CA ALA A 11 11.23 -31.44 35.56
C ALA A 11 11.07 -32.92 35.91
N VAL A 12 11.69 -33.80 35.16
CA VAL A 12 12.04 -35.13 35.64
C VAL A 12 13.37 -35.55 35.00
N LEU A 13 14.42 -35.64 35.81
CA LEU A 13 15.59 -36.52 35.73
C LEU A 13 15.26 -37.76 36.58
N PRO A 14 15.92 -38.93 36.54
CA PRO A 14 17.28 -39.23 36.10
C PRO A 14 17.47 -40.61 35.44
N ALA A 15 18.62 -40.97 35.02
CA ALA A 15 19.41 -42.12 35.44
C ALA A 15 20.46 -42.54 34.41
N ALA A 16 21.62 -42.59 34.89
CA ALA A 16 22.85 -43.04 34.25
C ALA A 16 22.81 -44.52 33.83
N LEU A 17 23.54 -44.85 32.77
CA LEU A 17 24.26 -46.10 32.65
C LEU A 17 25.40 -45.98 31.61
N LEU A 18 26.61 -46.06 32.12
CA LEU A 18 27.89 -46.21 31.42
C LEU A 18 27.89 -47.51 30.62
N PHE A 19 28.16 -47.42 29.32
CA PHE A 19 28.79 -48.52 28.57
C PHE A 19 29.87 -47.92 27.66
N ALA A 20 31.12 -48.10 28.10
CA ALA A 20 32.29 -47.89 27.28
C ALA A 20 32.44 -49.12 26.35
N ALA A 21 32.16 -48.89 25.08
CA ALA A 21 32.59 -49.79 24.00
C ALA A 21 33.41 -48.98 23.02
N GLY A 22 34.73 -49.09 23.06
CA GLY A 22 35.60 -48.52 22.09
C GLY A 22 35.41 -49.14 20.73
N ALA A 23 34.75 -48.40 19.85
CA ALA A 23 34.74 -48.68 18.44
C ALA A 23 35.86 -47.86 17.79
N ALA A 24 36.92 -48.52 17.37
CA ALA A 24 37.91 -47.97 16.45
C ALA A 24 37.18 -47.57 15.15
N GLN A 25 36.92 -46.29 15.01
CA GLN A 25 36.43 -45.75 13.74
C GLN A 25 37.61 -45.77 12.77
N ALA A 26 37.62 -46.76 11.89
CA ALA A 26 38.36 -46.70 10.67
C ALA A 26 37.91 -45.48 9.90
N GLN A 27 38.73 -44.43 9.84
CA GLN A 27 38.55 -43.30 8.96
C GLN A 27 38.56 -43.84 7.53
N ALA A 28 37.38 -44.01 6.95
CA ALA A 28 37.26 -44.23 5.53
C ALA A 28 37.93 -43.03 4.83
N PRO A 29 38.77 -43.23 3.82
CA PRO A 29 39.33 -42.13 3.06
C PRO A 29 38.17 -41.34 2.49
N SER A 30 38.10 -40.06 2.79
CA SER A 30 37.15 -39.16 2.19
C SER A 30 37.32 -39.24 0.67
N GLN A 31 36.43 -39.92 0.00
CA GLN A 31 36.35 -39.89 -1.45
C GLN A 31 36.09 -38.42 -1.79
N GLY A 32 37.14 -37.71 -2.21
CA GLY A 32 37.09 -36.37 -2.70
C GLY A 32 35.96 -36.34 -3.75
N SER A 33 34.96 -35.52 -3.53
CA SER A 33 33.90 -35.32 -4.52
C SER A 33 34.65 -34.91 -5.79
N GLY A 34 34.62 -35.76 -6.82
CA GLY A 34 35.41 -35.58 -8.05
C GLY A 34 35.02 -34.41 -8.91
N LYS A 35 34.88 -33.23 -8.26
CA LYS A 35 34.58 -31.95 -8.87
C LYS A 35 35.87 -31.15 -8.95
N ILE A 36 36.20 -30.66 -10.12
CA ILE A 36 37.32 -29.78 -10.37
C ILE A 36 36.76 -28.35 -10.48
N ILE A 37 37.24 -27.44 -9.63
CA ILE A 37 36.85 -26.03 -9.67
C ILE A 37 37.96 -25.26 -10.40
N CYS A 38 37.61 -24.65 -11.52
CA CYS A 38 38.49 -23.77 -12.27
C CYS A 38 38.10 -22.30 -11.96
N TRP A 39 39.10 -21.47 -11.63
CA TRP A 39 38.91 -20.03 -11.39
C TRP A 39 39.48 -19.21 -12.53
N LYS A 40 38.79 -18.07 -12.80
CA LYS A 40 39.11 -17.20 -13.93
C LYS A 40 39.65 -15.87 -13.46
N ASP A 41 40.45 -15.20 -14.29
CA ASP A 41 40.85 -13.81 -14.07
C ASP A 41 39.70 -12.84 -14.41
N LYS A 42 39.96 -11.54 -14.23
CA LYS A 42 39.01 -10.48 -14.57
C LYS A 42 38.70 -10.39 -16.07
N ALA A 43 39.54 -10.96 -16.92
CA ALA A 43 39.33 -11.05 -18.38
C ALA A 43 38.57 -12.32 -18.80
N GLY A 44 38.16 -13.18 -17.84
CA GLY A 44 37.42 -14.40 -18.09
C GLY A 44 38.30 -15.60 -18.50
N LYS A 45 39.62 -15.48 -18.48
CA LYS A 45 40.57 -16.56 -18.80
C LYS A 45 40.77 -17.45 -17.57
N VAL A 46 40.78 -18.77 -17.75
CA VAL A 46 41.06 -19.73 -16.69
C VAL A 46 42.53 -19.58 -16.26
N ILE A 47 42.76 -19.31 -14.98
CA ILE A 47 44.10 -19.15 -14.39
C ILE A 47 44.57 -20.46 -13.73
N GLY A 48 43.63 -21.22 -13.17
CA GLY A 48 43.96 -22.46 -12.49
C GLY A 48 42.72 -23.32 -12.22
N CYS A 49 42.94 -24.58 -11.93
CA CYS A 49 41.91 -25.54 -11.56
C CYS A 49 42.40 -26.41 -10.40
N GLY A 50 41.51 -26.80 -9.49
CA GLY A 50 41.83 -27.67 -8.35
C GLY A 50 40.59 -28.05 -7.55
N ASP A 51 40.77 -28.75 -6.46
CA ASP A 51 39.66 -29.17 -5.57
C ASP A 51 39.12 -28.04 -4.73
N LYS A 52 39.93 -26.99 -4.49
CA LYS A 52 39.57 -25.80 -3.72
C LYS A 52 40.12 -24.53 -4.43
N VAL A 53 39.34 -23.45 -4.39
CA VAL A 53 39.80 -22.16 -4.86
C VAL A 53 40.74 -21.53 -3.83
N PRO A 54 41.97 -21.10 -4.21
CA PRO A 54 42.89 -20.40 -3.30
C PRO A 54 42.24 -19.13 -2.73
N PRO A 55 42.61 -18.70 -1.50
CA PRO A 55 42.00 -17.51 -0.86
C PRO A 55 42.06 -16.24 -1.71
N GLU A 56 43.11 -16.05 -2.49
CA GLU A 56 43.34 -14.91 -3.39
C GLU A 56 42.39 -14.88 -4.59
N PHE A 57 41.72 -15.98 -4.93
CA PHE A 57 40.77 -16.10 -6.03
C PHE A 57 39.34 -16.41 -5.60
N GLN A 58 39.02 -16.28 -4.29
CA GLN A 58 37.68 -16.54 -3.79
C GLN A 58 36.62 -15.57 -4.39
N ASP A 59 37.06 -14.36 -4.75
CA ASP A 59 36.24 -13.36 -5.42
C ASP A 59 36.28 -13.42 -6.96
N SER A 60 36.84 -14.52 -7.51
CA SER A 60 36.94 -14.72 -8.95
C SER A 60 35.75 -15.54 -9.48
N ALA A 61 35.47 -15.38 -10.78
CA ALA A 61 34.51 -16.25 -11.44
C ALA A 61 35.02 -17.69 -11.43
N THR A 62 34.16 -18.65 -11.07
CA THR A 62 34.53 -20.06 -10.98
C THR A 62 33.67 -20.93 -11.91
N LYS A 63 34.26 -22.05 -12.35
CA LYS A 63 33.62 -23.05 -13.18
C LYS A 63 33.83 -24.41 -12.57
N GLU A 64 32.79 -25.08 -12.10
CA GLU A 64 32.87 -26.45 -11.61
C GLU A 64 32.75 -27.44 -12.77
N LEU A 65 33.70 -28.31 -12.87
CA LEU A 65 33.73 -29.38 -13.86
C LEU A 65 33.52 -30.74 -13.19
N SER A 66 32.84 -31.64 -13.88
CA SER A 66 32.81 -33.05 -13.52
C SER A 66 34.16 -33.73 -13.79
N GLN A 67 34.40 -34.93 -13.28
CA GLN A 67 35.57 -35.76 -13.63
C GLN A 67 35.72 -35.97 -15.14
N ARG A 68 34.65 -35.85 -15.90
CA ARG A 68 34.68 -36.00 -17.36
C ARG A 68 34.87 -34.64 -18.10
N GLY A 69 35.20 -33.55 -17.38
CA GLY A 69 35.43 -32.24 -17.97
C GLY A 69 34.14 -31.49 -18.35
N VAL A 70 32.96 -32.03 -18.02
CA VAL A 70 31.68 -31.34 -18.32
C VAL A 70 31.41 -30.28 -17.24
N THR A 71 30.98 -29.09 -17.67
CA THR A 71 30.62 -28.00 -16.76
C THR A 71 29.35 -28.37 -16.00
N ILE A 72 29.44 -28.45 -14.68
CA ILE A 72 28.33 -28.70 -13.77
C ILE A 72 27.69 -27.37 -13.34
N LYS A 73 28.54 -26.39 -12.99
CA LYS A 73 28.13 -25.10 -12.47
C LYS A 73 29.13 -24.03 -12.89
N GLN A 74 28.61 -22.86 -13.20
CA GLN A 74 29.40 -21.65 -13.42
C GLN A 74 28.93 -20.58 -12.46
N SER A 75 29.84 -19.96 -11.73
CA SER A 75 29.58 -18.84 -10.84
C SER A 75 30.35 -17.64 -11.35
N ASP A 76 29.69 -16.55 -11.55
CA ASP A 76 30.33 -15.29 -11.91
C ASP A 76 31.06 -14.70 -10.69
N ALA A 77 32.02 -13.83 -10.94
CA ALA A 77 32.68 -13.08 -9.88
C ALA A 77 31.64 -12.29 -9.04
N PRO A 78 31.85 -12.21 -7.72
CA PRO A 78 30.99 -11.38 -6.88
C PRO A 78 30.92 -9.97 -7.42
N LEU A 79 29.71 -9.44 -7.45
CA LEU A 79 29.48 -8.07 -7.94
C LEU A 79 30.25 -7.07 -7.08
N THR A 80 30.82 -6.06 -7.70
CA THR A 80 31.41 -4.92 -6.99
C THR A 80 30.33 -4.20 -6.16
N ALA A 81 30.75 -3.44 -5.16
CA ALA A 81 29.81 -2.67 -4.33
C ALA A 81 28.91 -1.74 -5.18
N GLU A 82 29.47 -1.15 -6.22
CA GLU A 82 28.75 -0.30 -7.16
C GLU A 82 27.73 -1.10 -7.99
N GLN A 83 28.13 -2.22 -8.57
CA GLN A 83 27.24 -3.11 -9.32
C GLN A 83 26.09 -3.64 -8.46
N ARG A 84 26.35 -3.94 -7.19
CA ARG A 84 25.29 -4.31 -6.24
C ARG A 84 24.28 -3.18 -6.02
N ARG A 85 24.78 -1.95 -5.81
CA ARG A 85 23.90 -0.75 -5.67
C ARG A 85 23.06 -0.52 -6.91
N VAL A 86 23.66 -0.60 -8.09
CA VAL A 86 22.92 -0.43 -9.35
C VAL A 86 21.84 -1.50 -9.50
N ARG A 87 22.15 -2.76 -9.27
CA ARG A 87 21.17 -3.86 -9.30
C ARG A 87 20.05 -3.70 -8.26
N GLN A 88 20.39 -3.25 -7.05
CA GLN A 88 19.39 -2.96 -6.02
C GLN A 88 18.45 -1.83 -6.46
N ALA A 89 19.02 -0.72 -6.93
CA ALA A 89 18.21 0.41 -7.44
C ALA A 89 17.32 0.01 -8.63
N GLU A 90 17.82 -0.82 -9.54
CA GLU A 90 17.00 -1.34 -10.64
C GLU A 90 15.89 -2.28 -10.15
N ALA A 91 16.20 -3.15 -9.17
CA ALA A 91 15.21 -4.06 -8.58
C ALA A 91 14.11 -3.27 -7.84
N GLU A 92 14.49 -2.25 -7.06
CA GLU A 92 13.54 -1.37 -6.38
C GLU A 92 12.65 -0.60 -7.37
N ARG A 93 13.24 -0.08 -8.46
CA ARG A 93 12.46 0.58 -9.53
C ARG A 93 11.46 -0.38 -10.16
N LYS A 94 11.89 -1.59 -10.55
CA LYS A 94 10.99 -2.61 -11.11
C LYS A 94 9.88 -2.98 -10.15
N GLN A 95 10.19 -3.20 -8.88
CA GLN A 95 9.17 -3.49 -7.86
C GLN A 95 8.18 -2.33 -7.70
N ALA A 96 8.67 -1.08 -7.69
CA ALA A 96 7.80 0.09 -7.61
C ALA A 96 6.89 0.23 -8.84
N GLU A 97 7.39 -0.06 -10.03
CA GLU A 97 6.61 -0.08 -11.28
C GLU A 97 5.56 -1.19 -11.27
N GLU A 98 5.94 -2.41 -10.85
CA GLU A 98 5.01 -3.54 -10.71
C GLU A 98 3.91 -3.25 -9.67
N GLN A 99 4.26 -2.64 -8.53
CA GLN A 99 3.28 -2.25 -7.51
C GLN A 99 2.31 -1.19 -8.05
N LYS A 100 2.80 -0.18 -8.77
CA LYS A 100 1.96 0.83 -9.42
C LYS A 100 1.02 0.19 -10.46
N ALA A 101 1.56 -0.67 -11.31
CA ALA A 101 0.76 -1.38 -12.31
C ALA A 101 -0.30 -2.29 -11.66
N ALA A 102 0.06 -2.98 -10.58
CA ALA A 102 -0.89 -3.83 -9.84
C ALA A 102 -1.97 -3.00 -9.12
N ALA A 103 -1.62 -1.81 -8.58
CA ALA A 103 -2.58 -0.88 -7.98
C ALA A 103 -3.54 -0.35 -9.04
N GLN A 104 -3.02 0.07 -10.20
CA GLN A 104 -3.84 0.53 -11.33
C GLN A 104 -4.83 -0.55 -11.80
N ARG A 105 -4.36 -1.78 -12.01
CA ARG A 105 -5.24 -2.90 -12.40
C ARG A 105 -6.35 -3.17 -11.38
N ARG A 106 -6.04 -3.03 -10.08
CA ARG A 106 -7.06 -3.17 -9.01
C ARG A 106 -8.09 -2.05 -9.05
N GLN A 107 -7.65 -0.81 -9.30
CA GLN A 107 -8.56 0.32 -9.45
C GLN A 107 -9.44 0.16 -10.71
N ASP A 108 -8.85 -0.21 -11.85
CA ASP A 108 -9.56 -0.45 -13.09
C ASP A 108 -10.63 -1.55 -12.92
N LYS A 109 -10.23 -2.66 -12.28
CA LYS A 109 -11.18 -3.73 -11.96
C LYS A 109 -12.31 -3.24 -11.05
N ALA A 110 -12.00 -2.48 -10.00
CA ALA A 110 -13.01 -1.95 -9.09
C ALA A 110 -13.99 -1.01 -9.79
N ILE A 111 -13.54 -0.20 -10.75
CA ILE A 111 -14.41 0.64 -11.58
C ILE A 111 -15.37 -0.21 -12.40
N LEU A 112 -14.86 -1.23 -13.11
CA LEU A 112 -15.66 -2.12 -13.95
C LEU A 112 -16.61 -3.02 -13.15
N ASP A 113 -16.21 -3.45 -11.95
CA ASP A 113 -17.05 -4.24 -11.05
C ASP A 113 -18.16 -3.38 -10.40
N THR A 114 -17.93 -2.07 -10.25
CA THR A 114 -18.87 -1.15 -9.58
C THR A 114 -19.87 -0.53 -10.55
N PHE A 115 -19.46 -0.23 -11.78
CA PHE A 115 -20.27 0.52 -12.74
C PHE A 115 -20.44 -0.27 -14.04
N THR A 116 -21.68 -0.43 -14.46
CA THR A 116 -22.03 -1.09 -15.73
C THR A 116 -22.03 -0.09 -16.89
N ASN A 117 -22.30 1.19 -16.63
CA ASN A 117 -22.36 2.25 -17.61
C ASN A 117 -22.09 3.63 -17.01
N GLU A 118 -21.82 4.62 -17.85
CA GLU A 118 -21.52 5.99 -17.41
C GLU A 118 -22.67 6.64 -16.62
N LYS A 119 -23.92 6.26 -16.91
CA LYS A 119 -25.09 6.80 -16.21
C LYS A 119 -25.09 6.42 -14.73
N GLU A 120 -24.63 5.22 -14.38
CA GLU A 120 -24.49 4.80 -12.98
C GLU A 120 -23.43 5.61 -12.24
N ILE A 121 -22.35 5.98 -12.92
CA ILE A 121 -21.31 6.86 -12.36
C ILE A 121 -21.93 8.23 -12.02
N GLU A 122 -22.70 8.82 -12.94
CA GLU A 122 -23.36 10.10 -12.73
C GLU A 122 -24.43 10.03 -11.62
N LEU A 123 -25.19 8.95 -11.55
CA LEU A 123 -26.17 8.74 -10.48
C LEU A 123 -25.51 8.60 -9.10
N LYS A 124 -24.36 7.93 -9.03
CA LYS A 124 -23.61 7.83 -7.79
C LYS A 124 -23.00 9.17 -7.39
N ARG A 125 -22.43 9.89 -8.35
CA ARG A 125 -21.94 11.26 -8.17
C ARG A 125 -23.03 12.17 -7.60
N ALA A 126 -24.19 12.19 -8.24
CA ALA A 126 -25.31 13.02 -7.81
C ALA A 126 -25.75 12.73 -6.37
N ARG A 127 -25.79 11.45 -5.98
CA ARG A 127 -26.11 11.06 -4.59
C ARG A 127 -25.07 11.53 -3.60
N ASP A 128 -23.77 11.35 -3.91
CA ASP A 128 -22.70 11.73 -3.02
C ASP A 128 -22.62 13.27 -2.86
N VAL A 129 -22.82 14.03 -3.95
CA VAL A 129 -22.91 15.49 -3.93
C VAL A 129 -24.12 15.95 -3.13
N HIS A 130 -25.30 15.38 -3.39
CA HIS A 130 -26.54 15.74 -2.68
C HIS A 130 -26.42 15.54 -1.15
N GLN A 131 -25.74 14.48 -0.70
CA GLN A 131 -25.46 14.25 0.72
C GLN A 131 -24.64 15.40 1.34
N LEU A 132 -23.64 15.91 0.61
CA LEU A 132 -22.83 17.05 1.06
C LEU A 132 -23.63 18.36 1.03
N GLU A 133 -24.45 18.57 0.00
CA GLU A 133 -25.33 19.73 -0.12
C GLU A 133 -26.35 19.78 1.01
N SER A 134 -27.01 18.68 1.35
CA SER A 134 -27.91 18.58 2.50
C SER A 134 -27.22 18.92 3.83
N THR A 135 -25.95 18.52 3.97
CA THR A 135 -25.15 18.91 5.12
C THR A 135 -24.89 20.42 5.14
N ILE A 136 -24.60 21.03 3.98
CA ILE A 136 -24.40 22.48 3.86
C ILE A 136 -25.69 23.24 4.20
N GLU A 137 -26.85 22.79 3.77
CA GLU A 137 -28.15 23.42 4.12
C GLU A 137 -28.38 23.42 5.64
N THR A 138 -28.07 22.29 6.30
CA THR A 138 -28.12 22.22 7.78
C THR A 138 -27.16 23.22 8.42
N LEU A 139 -25.92 23.29 7.93
CA LEU A 139 -24.93 24.26 8.42
C LEU A 139 -25.35 25.71 8.15
N GLN A 140 -25.98 26.01 7.02
CA GLN A 140 -26.50 27.35 6.70
C GLN A 140 -27.64 27.75 7.65
N THR A 141 -28.51 26.82 8.00
CA THR A 141 -29.55 27.04 9.02
C THR A 141 -28.90 27.35 10.39
N ASN A 142 -27.89 26.60 10.78
CA ASN A 142 -27.16 26.85 12.01
C ASN A 142 -26.40 28.19 11.98
N LEU A 143 -25.85 28.57 10.83
CA LEU A 143 -25.20 29.87 10.62
C LEU A 143 -26.18 31.01 10.78
N LYS A 144 -27.38 30.88 10.21
CA LYS A 144 -28.46 31.87 10.39
C LYS A 144 -28.79 32.04 11.87
N ASN A 145 -29.00 30.94 12.60
CA ASN A 145 -29.29 30.97 14.03
C ASN A 145 -28.14 31.62 14.84
N ALA A 146 -26.88 31.39 14.46
CA ALA A 146 -25.72 32.01 15.09
C ALA A 146 -25.69 33.54 14.81
N ASN A 147 -25.97 33.95 13.57
CA ASN A 147 -26.06 35.35 13.20
C ASN A 147 -27.21 36.08 13.97
N ASP A 148 -28.36 35.45 14.13
CA ASP A 148 -29.49 36.01 14.86
C ASP A 148 -29.14 36.21 16.36
N ARG A 149 -28.47 35.21 16.99
CA ARG A 149 -27.96 35.33 18.36
C ARG A 149 -26.93 36.46 18.49
N GLN A 150 -25.97 36.53 17.52
CA GLN A 150 -24.95 37.59 17.49
C GLN A 150 -25.61 38.99 17.39
N ALA A 151 -26.61 39.15 16.51
CA ALA A 151 -27.33 40.40 16.36
C ALA A 151 -28.07 40.81 17.65
N GLN A 152 -28.73 39.87 18.31
CA GLN A 152 -29.39 40.10 19.60
C GLN A 152 -28.41 40.48 20.68
N GLY A 153 -27.26 39.76 20.78
CA GLY A 153 -26.19 40.08 21.72
C GLY A 153 -25.64 41.51 21.52
N ARG A 154 -25.38 41.85 20.23
CA ARG A 154 -24.95 43.21 19.84
C ARG A 154 -25.97 44.30 20.27
N ALA A 155 -27.24 44.08 20.00
CA ALA A 155 -28.26 45.01 20.37
C ALA A 155 -28.34 45.24 21.92
N ARG A 156 -28.22 44.16 22.70
CA ARG A 156 -28.17 44.24 24.18
C ARG A 156 -26.94 45.00 24.68
N ILE A 157 -25.76 44.76 24.07
CA ILE A 157 -24.53 45.49 24.39
C ILE A 157 -24.69 46.99 24.08
N GLU A 158 -25.23 47.34 22.92
CA GLU A 158 -25.48 48.73 22.52
C GLU A 158 -26.50 49.42 23.43
N GLN A 159 -27.54 48.72 23.85
CA GLN A 159 -28.51 49.27 24.80
C GLN A 159 -27.88 49.56 26.15
N SER A 160 -27.08 48.66 26.69
CA SER A 160 -26.33 48.89 27.95
C SER A 160 -25.43 50.13 27.86
N ARG A 161 -24.77 50.32 26.70
CA ARG A 161 -23.91 51.52 26.46
C ARG A 161 -24.72 52.82 26.39
N LYS A 162 -25.86 52.78 25.73
CA LYS A 162 -26.78 53.95 25.66
C LYS A 162 -27.29 54.33 27.06
N ASP A 163 -27.60 53.32 27.86
CA ASP A 163 -28.06 53.51 29.26
C ASP A 163 -26.92 53.85 30.24
N LYS A 164 -25.69 53.96 29.74
CA LYS A 164 -24.48 54.16 30.55
C LYS A 164 -24.33 53.13 31.66
N LYS A 165 -24.81 51.89 31.45
CA LYS A 165 -24.72 50.79 32.37
C LYS A 165 -23.57 49.81 31.93
N PRO A 166 -22.93 49.14 32.86
CA PRO A 166 -21.97 48.10 32.49
C PRO A 166 -22.66 46.95 31.74
N VAL A 167 -22.03 46.45 30.70
CA VAL A 167 -22.54 45.27 29.95
C VAL A 167 -22.49 44.04 30.86
N PRO A 168 -23.60 43.30 31.05
CA PRO A 168 -23.61 42.13 31.88
C PRO A 168 -22.64 41.08 31.29
N PRO A 169 -21.80 40.43 32.11
CA PRO A 169 -20.81 39.46 31.65
C PRO A 169 -21.42 38.29 30.83
N ALA A 170 -22.62 37.87 31.21
CA ALA A 170 -23.35 36.82 30.48
C ALA A 170 -23.68 37.21 29.03
N VAL A 171 -24.05 38.49 28.81
CA VAL A 171 -24.35 39.00 27.46
C VAL A 171 -23.08 39.08 26.62
N GLN A 172 -21.96 39.49 27.20
CA GLN A 172 -20.67 39.51 26.53
C GLN A 172 -20.24 38.09 26.14
N GLN A 173 -20.32 37.13 27.06
CA GLN A 173 -19.97 35.74 26.81
C GLN A 173 -20.86 35.11 25.72
N GLU A 174 -22.15 35.38 25.72
CA GLU A 174 -23.09 34.90 24.68
C GLU A 174 -22.72 35.47 23.32
N PHE A 175 -22.36 36.75 23.25
CA PHE A 175 -21.92 37.40 22.01
C PHE A 175 -20.63 36.75 21.48
N ASP A 176 -19.59 36.65 22.33
CA ASP A 176 -18.28 36.07 21.98
C ASP A 176 -18.42 34.61 21.53
N ARG A 177 -19.30 33.85 22.22
CA ARG A 177 -19.59 32.46 21.83
C ARG A 177 -20.28 32.39 20.46
N SER A 178 -21.26 33.25 20.18
CA SER A 178 -21.96 33.27 18.89
C SER A 178 -21.03 33.66 17.75
N GLU A 179 -20.05 34.53 17.99
CA GLU A 179 -19.02 34.89 17.01
C GLU A 179 -18.10 33.71 16.70
N SER A 180 -17.64 33.01 17.75
CA SER A 180 -16.84 31.76 17.58
C SER A 180 -17.60 30.66 16.85
N ASP A 181 -18.88 30.46 17.20
CA ASP A 181 -19.73 29.44 16.53
C ASP A 181 -19.93 29.78 15.05
N LYS A 182 -20.20 31.05 14.72
CA LYS A 182 -20.28 31.52 13.34
C LYS A 182 -19.02 31.21 12.56
N ALA A 183 -17.85 31.58 13.06
CA ALA A 183 -16.59 31.33 12.38
C ALA A 183 -16.34 29.82 12.13
N LYS A 184 -16.67 28.97 13.11
CA LYS A 184 -16.58 27.51 12.97
C LYS A 184 -17.52 26.99 11.87
N ILE A 185 -18.78 27.42 11.86
CA ILE A 185 -19.77 26.99 10.89
C ILE A 185 -19.37 27.44 9.46
N GLU A 186 -18.91 28.68 9.31
CA GLU A 186 -18.42 29.19 8.02
C GLU A 186 -17.25 28.37 7.49
N SER A 187 -16.31 28.00 8.38
CA SER A 187 -15.20 27.10 8.04
C SER A 187 -15.69 25.72 7.60
N GLN A 188 -16.66 25.13 8.31
CA GLN A 188 -17.25 23.84 7.95
C GLN A 188 -17.96 23.88 6.58
N ILE A 189 -18.70 24.94 6.29
CA ILE A 189 -19.34 25.14 4.98
C ILE A 189 -18.28 25.21 3.88
N ALA A 190 -17.20 25.99 4.10
CA ALA A 190 -16.11 26.10 3.15
C ALA A 190 -15.42 24.74 2.90
N GLN A 191 -15.24 23.95 3.95
CA GLN A 191 -14.69 22.59 3.84
C GLN A 191 -15.62 21.67 3.04
N LYS A 192 -16.93 21.67 3.31
CA LYS A 192 -17.90 20.85 2.56
C LYS A 192 -17.96 21.22 1.09
N ARG A 193 -17.84 22.49 0.75
CA ARG A 193 -17.74 22.94 -0.66
C ARG A 193 -16.48 22.40 -1.34
N LYS A 194 -15.34 22.37 -0.63
CA LYS A 194 -14.11 21.74 -1.15
C LYS A 194 -14.29 20.24 -1.36
N GLU A 195 -14.99 19.56 -0.44
CA GLU A 195 -15.31 18.13 -0.58
C GLU A 195 -16.18 17.88 -1.82
N ILE A 196 -17.17 18.71 -2.11
CA ILE A 196 -17.97 18.62 -3.36
C ILE A 196 -17.08 18.75 -4.59
N THR A 197 -16.16 19.72 -4.60
CA THR A 197 -15.21 19.86 -5.72
C THR A 197 -14.36 18.61 -5.90
N ALA A 198 -13.83 18.05 -4.81
CA ALA A 198 -13.03 16.83 -4.84
C ALA A 198 -13.85 15.60 -5.30
N VAL A 199 -15.10 15.48 -4.85
CA VAL A 199 -16.03 14.43 -5.31
C VAL A 199 -16.27 14.55 -6.82
N ASN A 200 -16.54 15.74 -7.31
CA ASN A 200 -16.74 15.98 -8.74
C ASN A 200 -15.51 15.57 -9.55
N GLN A 201 -14.33 16.03 -9.18
CA GLN A 201 -13.07 15.66 -9.84
C GLN A 201 -12.84 14.15 -9.85
N LYS A 202 -13.06 13.49 -8.70
CA LYS A 202 -12.95 12.04 -8.59
C LYS A 202 -13.87 11.30 -9.59
N TYR A 203 -15.11 11.74 -9.71
CA TYR A 203 -16.06 11.10 -10.63
C TYR A 203 -15.78 11.43 -12.09
N ASP A 204 -15.24 12.60 -12.41
CA ASP A 204 -14.77 12.94 -13.75
C ASP A 204 -13.59 12.02 -14.15
N GLU A 205 -12.64 11.75 -13.24
CA GLU A 205 -11.54 10.80 -13.47
C GLU A 205 -12.05 9.36 -13.65
N ILE A 206 -12.99 8.91 -12.79
CA ILE A 206 -13.62 7.58 -12.90
C ILE A 206 -14.32 7.44 -14.24
N LYS A 207 -15.10 8.43 -14.66
CA LYS A 207 -15.82 8.42 -15.93
C LYS A 207 -14.86 8.36 -17.11
N LYS A 208 -13.82 9.19 -17.12
CA LYS A 208 -12.78 9.16 -18.14
C LYS A 208 -12.12 7.77 -18.20
N ARG A 209 -11.74 7.21 -17.05
CA ARG A 209 -11.11 5.90 -16.99
C ARG A 209 -12.04 4.76 -17.42
N PHE A 210 -13.31 4.83 -17.04
CA PHE A 210 -14.33 3.88 -17.48
C PHE A 210 -14.48 3.89 -19.01
N ALA A 211 -14.53 5.07 -19.64
CA ALA A 211 -14.60 5.21 -21.08
C ALA A 211 -13.36 4.63 -21.78
N GLU A 212 -12.15 4.84 -21.22
CA GLU A 212 -10.90 4.23 -21.73
C GLU A 212 -10.96 2.70 -21.68
N LEU A 213 -11.44 2.14 -20.56
CA LEU A 213 -11.51 0.69 -20.35
C LEU A 213 -12.60 0.03 -21.22
N THR A 214 -13.72 0.69 -21.44
CA THR A 214 -14.85 0.16 -22.22
C THR A 214 -14.74 0.49 -23.71
N GLY A 215 -14.25 1.68 -24.07
CA GLY A 215 -14.02 2.11 -25.45
C GLY A 215 -12.89 1.36 -26.14
N GLY A 216 -11.85 0.94 -25.39
CA GLY A 216 -10.79 0.07 -25.89
C GLY A 216 -11.23 -1.39 -26.06
N ALA A 217 -12.29 -1.84 -25.38
CA ALA A 217 -12.84 -3.19 -25.48
C ALA A 217 -13.81 -3.37 -26.66
N ALA A 218 -14.31 -2.28 -27.23
CA ALA A 218 -15.18 -2.34 -28.43
C ALA A 218 -14.46 -2.87 -29.69
N GLY A 219 -13.12 -3.02 -29.63
CA GLY A 219 -12.31 -3.65 -30.68
C GLY A 219 -12.02 -5.15 -30.50
N SER A 220 -12.36 -5.78 -29.35
CA SER A 220 -11.86 -7.14 -29.04
C SER A 220 -12.80 -8.11 -28.35
N SER A 221 -14.11 -7.93 -28.31
CA SER A 221 -14.99 -9.06 -27.93
C SER A 221 -16.45 -8.84 -28.32
N ALA A 222 -16.75 -9.07 -29.59
CA ALA A 222 -18.05 -9.60 -29.93
C ALA A 222 -18.08 -11.07 -29.49
N LYS A 223 -18.50 -11.32 -28.24
CA LYS A 223 -18.90 -12.67 -27.81
C LYS A 223 -20.13 -13.05 -28.66
N PRO A 224 -20.08 -14.11 -29.46
CA PRO A 224 -21.25 -14.49 -30.23
C PRO A 224 -22.40 -14.86 -29.27
N ALA A 225 -23.56 -14.29 -29.53
CA ALA A 225 -24.78 -14.66 -28.83
C ALA A 225 -25.01 -16.18 -28.95
N PRO A 226 -25.50 -16.87 -27.91
CA PRO A 226 -25.84 -18.26 -27.97
C PRO A 226 -26.96 -18.45 -29.00
N GLN A 227 -26.67 -19.23 -30.07
CA GLN A 227 -27.67 -19.62 -31.04
C GLN A 227 -28.74 -20.46 -30.37
N PRO A 228 -30.04 -20.22 -30.64
CA PRO A 228 -31.09 -21.09 -30.17
C PRO A 228 -30.97 -22.49 -30.79
N ALA A 229 -31.07 -23.53 -29.96
CA ALA A 229 -31.02 -24.91 -30.36
C ALA A 229 -32.15 -25.22 -31.37
N PRO A 230 -31.88 -26.07 -32.42
CA PRO A 230 -32.91 -26.44 -33.36
C PRO A 230 -34.00 -27.28 -32.72
N ALA A 231 -35.26 -26.89 -32.95
CA ALA A 231 -36.43 -27.63 -32.53
C ALA A 231 -36.44 -29.02 -33.18
N LYS A 232 -36.47 -30.07 -32.35
CA LYS A 232 -36.70 -31.43 -32.81
C LYS A 232 -38.18 -31.57 -33.25
N LYS A 233 -38.36 -31.97 -34.52
CA LYS A 233 -39.64 -32.52 -35.01
C LYS A 233 -39.80 -33.96 -34.52
#